data_3bf1fecf316f389509b8c884b4e6fe15
#
_entry.id   3bf1fecf316f389509b8c884b4e6fe15
#
_cell.length_a   1.000
_cell.length_b   1.000
_cell.length_c   1.000
_cell.angle_alpha   90.00
_cell.angle_beta   90.00
_cell.angle_gamma   90.00
#
_symmetry.space_group_name_H-M   'P 1'
#
loop_
_entity.id
_entity.type
_entity.pdbx_description
1 polymer ?
#
loop_
_entity_poly.entity_id
_entity_poly.type
_entity_poly.pdbx_seq_one_letter_code
_entity_poly.pdbx_strand_id
1 'polypeptide(L)'
;MPNYKVKEIYYTLQGEGAHTGRPAVFLRFTGCNLWSGREEDRSEAICQFCDTDFIGMDGTLGGKYSAPELAEKVNSLWPINQNHRYVVCTGGEPLLQLDKELIDALHQMNFEIGLETNGTILVPEGVDWICMSPKAGTEIVVTRGNELKLVVRQHGIDPIQFSEFDFDHFFLQPMDGPNVEAFTQWATQYCLVHPQWRLSIQTHKLLGIR
;
A
#
# COMPACT_ATOMS: atom_id res chain seq x y z
N MET A 1 -24.33 2.63 10.08
CA MET A 1 -23.33 3.01 9.07
C MET A 1 -21.98 2.57 9.58
N PRO A 2 -21.14 1.91 8.79
CA PRO A 2 -19.80 1.58 9.21
C PRO A 2 -19.02 2.86 9.50
N ASN A 3 -18.18 2.82 10.54
CA ASN A 3 -17.28 3.92 10.88
C ASN A 3 -15.85 3.49 10.54
N TYR A 4 -15.30 4.06 9.49
CA TYR A 4 -13.92 3.81 9.09
C TYR A 4 -12.98 4.51 10.06
N LYS A 5 -12.01 3.76 10.58
CA LYS A 5 -10.96 4.28 11.47
C LYS A 5 -9.75 4.64 10.64
N VAL A 6 -9.47 5.92 10.55
CA VAL A 6 -8.41 6.48 9.72
C VAL A 6 -7.29 7.00 10.58
N LYS A 7 -6.05 6.55 10.30
CA LYS A 7 -4.84 7.08 10.93
C LYS A 7 -4.56 8.48 10.43
N GLU A 8 -4.58 8.66 9.10
CA GLU A 8 -4.27 9.95 8.47
C GLU A 8 -4.76 10.01 7.02
N ILE A 9 -4.97 11.23 6.53
CA ILE A 9 -5.24 11.53 5.11
C ILE A 9 -4.33 12.69 4.69
N TYR A 10 -3.60 12.55 3.59
CA TYR A 10 -2.69 13.61 3.10
C TYR A 10 -2.49 13.53 1.60
N TYR A 11 -2.20 14.67 0.97
CA TYR A 11 -1.89 14.77 -0.46
C TYR A 11 -0.38 14.80 -0.67
N THR A 12 0.11 13.94 -1.55
CA THR A 12 1.54 13.82 -1.87
C THR A 12 1.73 13.16 -3.25
N LEU A 13 2.94 12.68 -3.53
CA LEU A 13 3.24 11.83 -4.69
C LEU A 13 3.32 10.38 -4.25
N GLN A 14 2.76 9.44 -5.07
CA GLN A 14 3.08 8.03 -4.92
C GLN A 14 4.59 7.83 -5.08
N GLY A 15 5.22 7.23 -4.08
CA GLY A 15 6.68 7.09 -4.03
C GLY A 15 7.19 5.73 -4.48
N GLU A 16 6.32 4.79 -4.86
CA GLU A 16 6.66 3.38 -5.09
C GLU A 16 5.95 2.83 -6.32
N GLY A 17 6.54 1.77 -6.91
CA GLY A 17 5.92 0.96 -7.96
C GLY A 17 5.65 1.69 -9.27
N ALA A 18 4.64 1.20 -10.00
CA ALA A 18 4.32 1.67 -11.34
C ALA A 18 3.82 3.13 -11.37
N HIS A 19 3.18 3.59 -10.31
CA HIS A 19 2.65 4.95 -10.20
C HIS A 19 3.60 5.94 -9.51
N THR A 20 4.88 5.60 -9.35
CA THR A 20 5.89 6.53 -8.79
C THR A 20 5.85 7.89 -9.48
N GLY A 21 5.76 8.96 -8.67
CA GLY A 21 5.68 10.35 -9.13
C GLY A 21 4.26 10.84 -9.43
N ARG A 22 3.23 9.97 -9.39
CA ARG A 22 1.84 10.37 -9.61
C ARG A 22 1.29 11.07 -8.37
N PRO A 23 0.67 12.26 -8.48
CA PRO A 23 -0.06 12.89 -7.39
C PRO A 23 -1.19 12.01 -6.88
N ALA A 24 -1.32 11.88 -5.55
CA ALA A 24 -2.32 11.05 -4.91
C ALA A 24 -2.74 11.60 -3.54
N VAL A 25 -3.96 11.32 -3.13
CA VAL A 25 -4.38 11.43 -1.74
C VAL A 25 -4.16 10.06 -1.10
N PHE A 26 -3.32 9.99 -0.08
CA PHE A 26 -3.13 8.78 0.72
C PHE A 26 -4.18 8.72 1.82
N LEU A 27 -4.96 7.66 1.83
CA LEU A 27 -5.92 7.32 2.85
C LEU A 27 -5.39 6.12 3.65
N ARG A 28 -4.81 6.40 4.82
CA ARG A 28 -4.24 5.38 5.69
C ARG A 28 -5.22 4.96 6.76
N PHE A 29 -5.69 3.71 6.68
CA PHE A 29 -6.52 3.10 7.72
C PHE A 29 -5.69 2.63 8.90
N THR A 30 -6.35 2.51 10.07
CA THR A 30 -5.75 1.89 11.26
C THR A 30 -5.89 0.38 11.24
N GLY A 31 -4.93 -0.32 11.87
CA GLY A 31 -4.98 -1.76 12.10
C GLY A 31 -4.37 -2.60 10.98
N CYS A 32 -3.83 -3.73 11.36
CA CYS A 32 -3.26 -4.74 10.48
C CYS A 32 -3.52 -6.14 11.05
N ASN A 33 -3.69 -7.12 10.18
CA ASN A 33 -3.84 -8.52 10.59
C ASN A 33 -2.51 -9.27 10.76
N LEU A 34 -1.38 -8.64 10.40
CA LEU A 34 -0.05 -9.28 10.46
C LEU A 34 0.84 -8.74 11.59
N TRP A 35 0.48 -7.62 12.16
CA TRP A 35 1.18 -7.00 13.29
C TRP A 35 0.24 -6.05 14.04
N SER A 36 0.36 -5.98 15.36
CA SER A 36 -0.41 -5.06 16.19
C SER A 36 -0.04 -3.59 15.98
N GLY A 37 1.14 -3.33 15.42
CA GLY A 37 1.75 -2.02 15.27
C GLY A 37 2.55 -1.58 16.50
N ARG A 38 2.54 -2.35 17.60
CA ARG A 38 3.28 -2.04 18.82
C ARG A 38 4.65 -2.68 18.78
N GLU A 39 5.67 -1.91 19.14
CA GLU A 39 7.05 -2.37 19.10
C GLU A 39 7.32 -3.56 20.02
N GLU A 40 6.62 -3.62 21.17
CA GLU A 40 6.70 -4.74 22.13
C GLU A 40 6.24 -6.09 21.54
N ASP A 41 5.35 -6.06 20.53
CA ASP A 41 4.81 -7.25 19.88
C ASP A 41 5.57 -7.61 18.58
N ARG A 42 6.58 -6.83 18.17
CA ARG A 42 7.24 -7.00 16.86
C ARG A 42 7.91 -8.36 16.70
N SER A 43 8.51 -8.89 17.75
CA SER A 43 9.18 -10.21 17.71
C SER A 43 8.23 -11.37 17.39
N GLU A 44 6.97 -11.24 17.81
CA GLU A 44 5.92 -12.25 17.59
C GLU A 44 5.08 -11.99 16.33
N ALA A 45 5.31 -10.85 15.66
CA ALA A 45 4.57 -10.46 14.47
C ALA A 45 4.94 -11.32 13.26
N ILE A 46 3.96 -11.59 12.38
CA ILE A 46 4.22 -12.21 11.08
C ILE A 46 5.05 -11.25 10.22
N CYS A 47 4.66 -9.96 10.17
CA CYS A 47 5.40 -8.91 9.47
C CYS A 47 6.26 -8.11 10.45
N GLN A 48 7.55 -8.46 10.58
CA GLN A 48 8.47 -7.86 11.56
C GLN A 48 9.20 -6.62 11.04
N PHE A 49 9.15 -6.31 9.75
CA PHE A 49 9.91 -5.24 9.12
C PHE A 49 9.06 -4.01 8.73
N CYS A 50 7.81 -3.96 9.19
CA CYS A 50 6.92 -2.84 8.86
C CYS A 50 7.48 -1.51 9.39
N ASP A 51 7.60 -0.52 8.50
CA ASP A 51 8.07 0.85 8.76
C ASP A 51 6.91 1.86 8.84
N THR A 52 5.67 1.38 8.77
CA THR A 52 4.46 2.22 8.74
C THR A 52 3.84 2.36 10.12
N ASP A 53 3.59 3.60 10.54
CA ASP A 53 2.74 3.89 11.68
C ASP A 53 1.26 3.90 11.25
N PHE A 54 0.51 2.91 11.72
CA PHE A 54 -0.93 2.75 11.48
C PHE A 54 -1.74 2.66 12.78
N ILE A 55 -1.13 2.97 13.92
CA ILE A 55 -1.81 2.94 15.23
C ILE A 55 -2.48 4.29 15.49
N GLY A 56 -3.67 4.23 16.09
CA GLY A 56 -4.38 5.44 16.52
C GLY A 56 -5.01 6.19 15.34
N MET A 57 -5.51 7.38 15.65
CA MET A 57 -6.21 8.27 14.71
C MET A 57 -5.72 9.72 14.88
N ASP A 58 -4.47 9.87 15.24
CA ASP A 58 -3.84 11.13 15.69
C ASP A 58 -3.04 11.83 14.57
N GLY A 59 -3.00 11.24 13.39
CA GLY A 59 -2.38 11.85 12.22
C GLY A 59 -3.26 12.93 11.57
N THR A 60 -2.74 13.55 10.52
CA THR A 60 -3.44 14.60 9.75
C THR A 60 -4.80 14.09 9.28
N LEU A 61 -5.89 14.76 9.65
CA LEU A 61 -7.27 14.36 9.34
C LEU A 61 -7.58 12.92 9.80
N GLY A 62 -6.89 12.40 10.81
CA GLY A 62 -7.21 11.14 11.45
C GLY A 62 -8.55 11.22 12.20
N GLY A 63 -9.27 10.09 12.27
CA GLY A 63 -10.57 10.09 12.92
C GLY A 63 -11.43 8.89 12.56
N LYS A 64 -12.72 9.01 12.91
CA LYS A 64 -13.77 8.06 12.51
C LYS A 64 -14.73 8.77 11.56
N TYR A 65 -15.02 8.13 10.44
CA TYR A 65 -15.84 8.71 9.38
C TYR A 65 -16.85 7.69 8.86
N SER A 66 -18.01 8.16 8.43
CA SER A 66 -18.86 7.41 7.48
C SER A 66 -18.26 7.46 6.07
N ALA A 67 -18.73 6.62 5.14
CA ALA A 67 -18.22 6.62 3.77
C ALA A 67 -18.36 7.98 3.06
N PRO A 68 -19.51 8.68 3.10
CA PRO A 68 -19.64 10.00 2.50
C PRO A 68 -18.70 11.05 3.12
N GLU A 69 -18.59 11.08 4.47
CA GLU A 69 -17.69 12.01 5.16
C GLU A 69 -16.23 11.77 4.79
N LEU A 70 -15.84 10.51 4.66
CA LEU A 70 -14.47 10.13 4.30
C LEU A 70 -14.16 10.52 2.85
N ALA A 71 -15.08 10.26 1.92
CA ALA A 71 -14.93 10.67 0.52
C ALA A 71 -14.84 12.20 0.38
N GLU A 72 -15.63 12.96 1.15
CA GLU A 72 -15.53 14.42 1.20
C GLU A 72 -14.18 14.89 1.75
N LYS A 73 -13.63 14.24 2.78
CA LYS A 73 -12.30 14.55 3.33
C LYS A 73 -11.20 14.32 2.29
N VAL A 74 -11.24 13.18 1.61
CA VAL A 74 -10.31 12.87 0.51
C VAL A 74 -10.43 13.93 -0.60
N ASN A 75 -11.66 14.24 -1.01
CA ASN A 75 -11.93 15.23 -2.05
C ASN A 75 -11.42 16.64 -1.67
N SER A 76 -11.50 17.03 -0.41
CA SER A 76 -11.07 18.35 0.06
C SER A 76 -9.57 18.60 -0.07
N LEU A 77 -8.76 17.55 -0.21
CA LEU A 77 -7.31 17.63 -0.38
C LEU A 77 -6.90 17.68 -1.86
N TRP A 78 -7.80 17.29 -2.79
CA TRP A 78 -7.46 17.35 -4.21
C TRP A 78 -7.52 18.79 -4.73
N PRO A 79 -6.54 19.23 -5.56
CA PRO A 79 -6.53 20.59 -6.10
C PRO A 79 -7.81 20.89 -6.89
N ILE A 80 -8.37 22.08 -6.67
CA ILE A 80 -9.62 22.51 -7.30
C ILE A 80 -9.46 22.52 -8.82
N ASN A 81 -10.48 22.02 -9.54
CA ASN A 81 -10.55 21.98 -11.00
C ASN A 81 -9.45 21.11 -11.68
N GLN A 82 -8.84 20.19 -10.94
CA GLN A 82 -7.91 19.21 -11.53
C GLN A 82 -8.58 17.85 -11.73
N ASN A 83 -8.34 17.27 -12.91
CA ASN A 83 -8.71 15.89 -13.24
C ASN A 83 -7.65 14.90 -12.75
N HIS A 84 -7.74 13.61 -13.17
CA HIS A 84 -6.83 12.53 -12.83
C HIS A 84 -6.76 12.24 -11.33
N ARG A 85 -7.89 12.38 -10.66
CA ARG A 85 -8.04 12.17 -9.22
C ARG A 85 -7.64 10.76 -8.84
N TYR A 86 -6.74 10.63 -7.89
CA TYR A 86 -6.23 9.35 -7.45
C TYR A 86 -6.14 9.29 -5.94
N VAL A 87 -6.73 8.26 -5.35
CA VAL A 87 -6.62 7.96 -3.92
C VAL A 87 -5.94 6.62 -3.73
N VAL A 88 -4.95 6.56 -2.83
CA VAL A 88 -4.28 5.32 -2.44
C VAL A 88 -4.82 4.89 -1.08
N CYS A 89 -5.64 3.84 -1.09
CA CYS A 89 -6.12 3.17 0.11
C CYS A 89 -5.00 2.27 0.65
N THR A 90 -4.46 2.63 1.80
CA THR A 90 -3.35 1.96 2.46
C THR A 90 -3.58 1.89 3.97
N GLY A 91 -2.56 1.55 4.75
CA GLY A 91 -2.66 1.56 6.21
C GLY A 91 -1.72 0.56 6.83
N GLY A 92 -2.20 -0.19 7.82
CA GLY A 92 -1.70 -1.51 8.15
C GLY A 92 -2.17 -2.49 7.07
N GLU A 93 -3.45 -2.92 7.14
CA GLU A 93 -4.11 -3.64 6.04
C GLU A 93 -5.46 -2.97 5.75
N PRO A 94 -5.59 -2.27 4.61
CA PRO A 94 -6.81 -1.51 4.29
C PRO A 94 -8.03 -2.41 4.07
N LEU A 95 -7.86 -3.65 3.62
CA LEU A 95 -8.97 -4.58 3.38
C LEU A 95 -9.68 -5.06 4.66
N LEU A 96 -9.18 -4.71 5.83
CA LEU A 96 -9.93 -4.86 7.08
C LEU A 96 -11.12 -3.90 7.17
N GLN A 97 -11.12 -2.82 6.37
CA GLN A 97 -12.11 -1.76 6.45
C GLN A 97 -12.67 -1.32 5.09
N LEU A 98 -11.86 -1.37 4.01
CA LEU A 98 -12.28 -0.96 2.67
C LEU A 98 -13.38 -1.89 2.15
N ASP A 99 -14.55 -1.34 1.93
CA ASP A 99 -15.72 -2.04 1.43
C ASP A 99 -16.36 -1.30 0.23
N LYS A 100 -17.40 -1.91 -0.32
CA LYS A 100 -18.12 -1.37 -1.47
C LYS A 100 -18.75 0.00 -1.19
N GLU A 101 -19.21 0.28 0.03
CA GLU A 101 -19.85 1.56 0.37
C GLU A 101 -18.85 2.70 0.23
N LEU A 102 -17.63 2.52 0.72
CA LEU A 102 -16.58 3.55 0.58
C LEU A 102 -16.06 3.65 -0.85
N ILE A 103 -15.89 2.53 -1.55
CA ILE A 103 -15.49 2.52 -2.96
C ILE A 103 -16.48 3.32 -3.80
N ASP A 104 -17.79 3.07 -3.66
CA ASP A 104 -18.82 3.80 -4.37
C ASP A 104 -18.81 5.32 -4.03
N ALA A 105 -18.58 5.67 -2.77
CA ALA A 105 -18.50 7.07 -2.35
C ALA A 105 -17.28 7.81 -2.95
N LEU A 106 -16.13 7.14 -3.05
CA LEU A 106 -14.93 7.69 -3.68
C LEU A 106 -15.12 7.83 -5.21
N HIS A 107 -15.73 6.86 -5.86
CA HIS A 107 -16.07 6.93 -7.29
C HIS A 107 -17.06 8.06 -7.60
N GLN A 108 -18.04 8.33 -6.72
CA GLN A 108 -18.96 9.48 -6.86
C GLN A 108 -18.21 10.81 -6.85
N MET A 109 -17.04 10.87 -6.22
CA MET A 109 -16.14 12.03 -6.26
C MET A 109 -15.14 11.98 -7.43
N ASN A 110 -15.31 11.04 -8.38
CA ASN A 110 -14.45 10.81 -9.54
C ASN A 110 -12.99 10.45 -9.20
N PHE A 111 -12.74 9.79 -8.08
CA PHE A 111 -11.43 9.23 -7.77
C PHE A 111 -11.25 7.85 -8.41
N GLU A 112 -10.10 7.63 -9.03
CA GLU A 112 -9.53 6.33 -9.28
C GLU A 112 -8.94 5.82 -7.97
N ILE A 113 -9.17 4.55 -7.64
CA ILE A 113 -8.84 3.95 -6.34
C ILE A 113 -7.69 2.97 -6.51
N GLY A 114 -6.53 3.30 -5.94
CA GLY A 114 -5.43 2.39 -5.74
C GLY A 114 -5.49 1.73 -4.36
N LEU A 115 -5.12 0.47 -4.31
CA LEU A 115 -5.06 -0.35 -3.11
C LEU A 115 -3.64 -0.85 -2.89
N GLU A 116 -3.11 -0.65 -1.68
CA GLU A 116 -1.86 -1.28 -1.19
C GLU A 116 -2.23 -2.33 -0.14
N THR A 117 -2.14 -3.61 -0.50
CA THR A 117 -2.55 -4.73 0.39
C THR A 117 -1.45 -5.75 0.58
N ASN A 118 -1.47 -6.46 1.71
CA ASN A 118 -0.59 -7.60 1.96
C ASN A 118 -1.05 -8.90 1.25
N GLY A 119 -2.23 -8.88 0.62
CA GLY A 119 -2.74 -9.99 -0.20
C GLY A 119 -3.42 -11.13 0.57
N THR A 120 -3.65 -10.99 1.87
CA THR A 120 -4.26 -12.05 2.71
C THR A 120 -5.79 -11.96 2.80
N ILE A 121 -6.40 -10.93 2.24
CA ILE A 121 -7.85 -10.70 2.25
C ILE A 121 -8.31 -10.45 0.82
N LEU A 122 -9.47 -10.99 0.43
CA LEU A 122 -10.03 -10.80 -0.91
C LEU A 122 -10.35 -9.33 -1.17
N VAL A 123 -10.01 -8.85 -2.37
CA VAL A 123 -10.27 -7.48 -2.81
C VAL A 123 -11.75 -7.34 -3.20
N PRO A 124 -12.49 -6.35 -2.66
CA PRO A 124 -13.85 -6.05 -3.09
C PRO A 124 -13.87 -5.53 -4.53
N GLU A 125 -15.00 -5.71 -5.21
CA GLU A 125 -15.21 -5.17 -6.55
C GLU A 125 -15.17 -3.63 -6.56
N GLY A 126 -14.61 -3.06 -7.63
CA GLY A 126 -14.56 -1.62 -7.85
C GLY A 126 -13.22 -0.96 -7.47
N VAL A 127 -12.23 -1.70 -7.02
CA VAL A 127 -10.85 -1.18 -6.90
C VAL A 127 -10.24 -1.10 -8.30
N ASP A 128 -9.70 0.07 -8.68
CA ASP A 128 -9.21 0.33 -10.05
C ASP A 128 -7.76 -0.12 -10.24
N TRP A 129 -6.94 -0.07 -9.19
CA TRP A 129 -5.54 -0.48 -9.20
C TRP A 129 -5.19 -1.29 -7.95
N ILE A 130 -4.81 -2.53 -8.13
CA ILE A 130 -4.43 -3.45 -7.05
C ILE A 130 -2.92 -3.61 -7.03
N CYS A 131 -2.27 -3.09 -5.99
CA CYS A 131 -0.88 -3.36 -5.64
C CYS A 131 -0.84 -4.35 -4.48
N MET A 132 -0.35 -5.56 -4.73
CA MET A 132 -0.19 -6.61 -3.72
C MET A 132 1.26 -6.71 -3.30
N SER A 133 1.50 -6.60 -2.00
CA SER A 133 2.83 -6.71 -1.39
C SER A 133 2.91 -7.91 -0.46
N PRO A 134 3.32 -9.09 -0.96
CA PRO A 134 3.29 -10.34 -0.19
C PRO A 134 4.24 -10.30 1.01
N LYS A 135 3.82 -10.95 2.08
CA LYS A 135 4.61 -11.09 3.32
C LYS A 135 4.94 -12.56 3.56
N ALA A 136 6.19 -12.83 3.93
CA ALA A 136 6.63 -14.18 4.26
C ALA A 136 5.78 -14.78 5.39
N GLY A 137 5.46 -16.09 5.28
CA GLY A 137 4.69 -16.80 6.30
C GLY A 137 3.19 -16.57 6.27
N THR A 138 2.65 -15.91 5.23
CA THR A 138 1.21 -15.69 5.06
C THR A 138 0.61 -16.57 3.97
N GLU A 139 -0.69 -16.88 4.11
CA GLU A 139 -1.49 -17.41 3.01
C GLU A 139 -1.94 -16.25 2.11
N ILE A 140 -1.57 -16.29 0.83
CA ILE A 140 -1.90 -15.25 -0.14
C ILE A 140 -3.16 -15.68 -0.90
N VAL A 141 -4.20 -14.86 -0.86
CA VAL A 141 -5.47 -15.08 -1.58
C VAL A 141 -5.61 -14.17 -2.81
N VAL A 142 -4.81 -13.09 -2.88
CA VAL A 142 -4.78 -12.17 -4.03
C VAL A 142 -3.68 -12.60 -4.99
N THR A 143 -4.04 -13.37 -6.01
CA THR A 143 -3.09 -13.93 -7.00
C THR A 143 -3.11 -13.22 -8.35
N ARG A 144 -3.93 -12.17 -8.47
CA ARG A 144 -4.06 -11.34 -9.69
C ARG A 144 -4.29 -9.88 -9.34
N GLY A 145 -3.85 -8.99 -10.21
CA GLY A 145 -3.99 -7.54 -10.04
C GLY A 145 -3.07 -6.78 -10.98
N ASN A 146 -2.83 -5.51 -10.70
CA ASN A 146 -2.03 -4.66 -11.58
C ASN A 146 -0.55 -4.70 -11.20
N GLU A 147 -0.23 -4.78 -9.91
CA GLU A 147 1.14 -4.68 -9.43
C GLU A 147 1.40 -5.67 -8.29
N LEU A 148 2.45 -6.47 -8.43
CA LEU A 148 3.04 -7.24 -7.35
C LEU A 148 4.35 -6.55 -6.94
N LYS A 149 4.42 -6.06 -5.70
CA LYS A 149 5.57 -5.36 -5.16
C LYS A 149 6.15 -6.14 -3.98
N LEU A 150 7.18 -6.93 -4.25
CA LEU A 150 7.84 -7.75 -3.24
C LEU A 150 8.94 -6.97 -2.53
N VAL A 151 8.75 -6.74 -1.23
CA VAL A 151 9.82 -6.19 -0.38
C VAL A 151 10.89 -7.28 -0.18
N VAL A 152 12.12 -6.98 -0.54
CA VAL A 152 13.26 -7.87 -0.41
C VAL A 152 14.26 -7.29 0.61
N ARG A 153 14.90 -8.06 1.47
CA ARG A 153 14.95 -9.52 1.56
C ARG A 153 14.23 -9.97 2.82
N GLN A 154 13.02 -10.41 2.67
CA GLN A 154 12.34 -11.13 3.74
C GLN A 154 12.90 -12.56 3.83
N HIS A 155 12.96 -13.10 5.03
CA HIS A 155 13.34 -14.49 5.21
C HIS A 155 12.20 -15.43 4.79
N GLY A 156 12.52 -16.48 4.02
CA GLY A 156 11.53 -17.51 3.64
C GLY A 156 10.63 -17.17 2.45
N ILE A 157 10.94 -16.09 1.70
CA ILE A 157 10.22 -15.73 0.48
C ILE A 157 11.20 -15.41 -0.65
N ASP A 158 10.89 -15.89 -1.86
CA ASP A 158 11.71 -15.70 -3.04
C ASP A 158 10.85 -15.23 -4.22
N PRO A 159 11.32 -14.31 -5.07
CA PRO A 159 10.56 -13.81 -6.22
C PRO A 159 10.04 -14.91 -7.16
N ILE A 160 10.74 -16.03 -7.28
CA ILE A 160 10.33 -17.15 -8.13
C ILE A 160 8.97 -17.73 -7.74
N GLN A 161 8.57 -17.63 -6.47
CA GLN A 161 7.28 -18.11 -5.97
C GLN A 161 6.08 -17.39 -6.59
N PHE A 162 6.31 -16.23 -7.18
CA PHE A 162 5.28 -15.37 -7.77
C PHE A 162 5.30 -15.34 -9.30
N SER A 163 6.17 -16.13 -9.94
CA SER A 163 6.33 -16.11 -11.41
C SER A 163 5.06 -16.46 -12.18
N GLU A 164 4.16 -17.25 -11.57
CA GLU A 164 2.90 -17.71 -12.16
C GLU A 164 1.69 -16.87 -11.73
N PHE A 165 1.89 -15.80 -10.95
CA PHE A 165 0.79 -14.92 -10.54
C PHE A 165 0.41 -13.99 -11.68
N ASP A 166 -0.90 -13.68 -11.79
CA ASP A 166 -1.47 -12.89 -12.87
C ASP A 166 -1.45 -11.38 -12.53
N PHE A 167 -0.26 -10.79 -12.63
CA PHE A 167 -0.04 -9.35 -12.43
C PHE A 167 0.58 -8.72 -13.68
N ASP A 168 0.17 -7.47 -13.98
CA ASP A 168 0.72 -6.72 -15.12
C ASP A 168 2.18 -6.29 -14.87
N HIS A 169 2.51 -6.01 -13.59
CA HIS A 169 3.81 -5.49 -13.19
C HIS A 169 4.36 -6.21 -11.97
N PHE A 170 5.65 -6.53 -12.01
CA PHE A 170 6.39 -7.14 -10.91
C PHE A 170 7.50 -6.22 -10.45
N PHE A 171 7.53 -5.88 -9.16
CA PHE A 171 8.55 -5.02 -8.57
C PHE A 171 9.25 -5.69 -7.40
N LEU A 172 10.57 -5.49 -7.35
CA LEU A 172 11.39 -5.74 -6.16
C LEU A 172 11.67 -4.41 -5.48
N GLN A 173 11.30 -4.30 -4.22
CA GLN A 173 11.56 -3.13 -3.40
C GLN A 173 12.52 -3.48 -2.27
N PRO A 174 13.72 -2.85 -2.22
CA PRO A 174 14.64 -3.06 -1.10
C PRO A 174 13.96 -2.71 0.23
N MET A 175 14.09 -3.63 1.21
CA MET A 175 13.62 -3.36 2.57
C MET A 175 14.42 -2.20 3.15
N ASP A 176 13.70 -1.23 3.71
CA ASP A 176 14.33 -0.10 4.41
C ASP A 176 15.04 -0.54 5.70
N GLY A 177 16.06 0.19 6.09
CA GLY A 177 16.83 -0.06 7.29
C GLY A 177 18.34 -0.16 7.05
N PRO A 178 19.10 -0.70 8.02
CA PRO A 178 20.57 -0.69 8.00
C PRO A 178 21.20 -1.38 6.78
N ASN A 179 20.48 -2.29 6.15
CA ASN A 179 20.97 -3.09 5.02
C ASN A 179 20.41 -2.62 3.66
N VAL A 180 19.75 -1.46 3.58
CA VAL A 180 19.06 -0.99 2.37
C VAL A 180 19.96 -0.93 1.15
N GLU A 181 21.22 -0.54 1.31
CA GLU A 181 22.20 -0.49 0.21
C GLU A 181 22.48 -1.90 -0.35
N ALA A 182 22.78 -2.86 0.50
CA ALA A 182 23.02 -4.25 0.09
C ALA A 182 21.78 -4.88 -0.56
N PHE A 183 20.59 -4.59 -0.05
CA PHE A 183 19.33 -5.07 -0.60
C PHE A 183 19.03 -4.41 -1.95
N THR A 184 19.37 -3.14 -2.12
CA THR A 184 19.24 -2.42 -3.40
C THR A 184 20.16 -3.02 -4.45
N GLN A 185 21.41 -3.30 -4.10
CA GLN A 185 22.35 -3.96 -4.99
C GLN A 185 21.86 -5.34 -5.41
N TRP A 186 21.37 -6.13 -4.46
CA TRP A 186 20.81 -7.45 -4.74
C TRP A 186 19.58 -7.35 -5.67
N ALA A 187 18.62 -6.49 -5.36
CA ALA A 187 17.42 -6.30 -6.17
C ALA A 187 17.75 -5.84 -7.60
N THR A 188 18.74 -4.94 -7.74
CA THR A 188 19.22 -4.48 -9.04
C THR A 188 19.79 -5.63 -9.85
N GLN A 189 20.67 -6.44 -9.26
CA GLN A 189 21.24 -7.61 -9.95
C GLN A 189 20.18 -8.63 -10.32
N TYR A 190 19.19 -8.87 -9.44
CA TYR A 190 18.09 -9.77 -9.73
C TYR A 190 17.26 -9.29 -10.93
N CYS A 191 16.88 -8.01 -10.97
CA CYS A 191 16.14 -7.43 -12.10
C CYS A 191 16.92 -7.51 -13.43
N LEU A 192 18.24 -7.33 -13.41
CA LEU A 192 19.08 -7.41 -14.63
C LEU A 192 19.07 -8.81 -15.24
N VAL A 193 18.93 -9.86 -14.46
CA VAL A 193 18.91 -11.25 -14.95
C VAL A 193 17.48 -11.82 -15.06
N HIS A 194 16.48 -11.13 -14.53
CA HIS A 194 15.06 -11.51 -14.59
C HIS A 194 14.23 -10.31 -15.09
N PRO A 195 14.17 -10.04 -16.41
CA PRO A 195 13.63 -8.78 -16.97
C PRO A 195 12.13 -8.58 -16.78
N GLN A 196 11.38 -9.58 -16.31
CA GLN A 196 10.00 -9.41 -15.86
C GLN A 196 9.90 -8.58 -14.56
N TRP A 197 10.96 -8.56 -13.74
CA TRP A 197 11.03 -7.80 -12.50
C TRP A 197 11.65 -6.43 -12.74
N ARG A 198 11.08 -5.43 -12.09
CA ARG A 198 11.54 -4.04 -12.13
C ARG A 198 11.94 -3.61 -10.72
N LEU A 199 12.92 -2.72 -10.63
CA LEU A 199 13.32 -2.15 -9.35
C LEU A 199 12.31 -1.05 -8.94
N SER A 200 11.76 -1.15 -7.74
CA SER A 200 11.05 -0.07 -7.07
C SER A 200 11.91 0.48 -5.93
N ILE A 201 12.00 1.78 -5.84
CA ILE A 201 12.66 2.45 -4.70
C ILE A 201 11.65 3.37 -4.03
N GLN A 202 11.85 3.65 -2.74
CA GLN A 202 10.98 4.54 -1.97
C GLN A 202 11.37 6.00 -2.25
N THR A 203 10.94 6.53 -3.40
CA THR A 203 11.32 7.88 -3.88
C THR A 203 10.87 8.99 -2.93
N HIS A 204 9.76 8.81 -2.21
CA HIS A 204 9.30 9.75 -1.19
C HIS A 204 10.37 9.97 -0.09
N LYS A 205 11.11 8.93 0.32
CA LYS A 205 12.21 9.05 1.30
C LYS A 205 13.39 9.84 0.72
N LEU A 206 13.69 9.66 -0.56
CA LEU A 206 14.76 10.41 -1.25
C LEU A 206 14.39 11.89 -1.41
N LEU A 207 13.13 12.20 -1.65
CA LEU A 207 12.62 13.56 -1.82
C LEU A 207 12.33 14.26 -0.48
N GLY A 208 12.34 13.53 0.63
CA GLY A 208 11.97 14.06 1.95
C GLY A 208 10.51 14.48 2.04
N ILE A 209 9.62 13.85 1.27
CA ILE A 209 8.17 14.04 1.31
C ILE A 209 7.48 12.86 2.03
N ARG A 210 6.20 13.06 2.37
CA ARG A 210 5.40 11.99 3.03
C ARG A 210 5.00 10.95 2.01
#